data_b774f86f2089af6f921f4570e1603108
#
_entry.id   b774f86f2089af6f921f4570e1603108
#
_cell.length_a   1.000
_cell.length_b   1.000
_cell.length_c   1.000
_cell.angle_alpha   90.00
_cell.angle_beta   90.00
_cell.angle_gamma   90.00
#
_symmetry.space_group_name_H-M   'P 1'
#
loop_
_entity.id
_entity.type
_entity.pdbx_description
1 polymer ?
#
loop_
_entity_poly.entity_id
_entity_poly.type
_entity_poly.pdbx_seq_one_letter_code
_entity_poly.pdbx_strand_id
1 'polypeptide(L)'
;MSGPTSQSPGNGLLVIGYGNPLRCDDGVGPKVAEAIAELNLPGVRTLTCHQLSPEYAEPIAQARMVVFVDAAVDAPKDVQLRKLEPGKSSQLMAHSADPRTMLALARDVFGHCPEAWWLTVPAVKLGFGEDLSPVTRDGFEVALEQIRTLAGRV
;
A
#
# COMPACT_ATOMS: atom_id res chain seq x y z
N MET A 1 -18.72 10.78 -19.42
CA MET A 1 -18.23 10.93 -19.09
C MET A 1 -17.70 10.81 -18.80
N SER A 2 -17.57 10.81 -18.62
CA SER A 2 -16.90 10.80 -18.24
C SER A 2 -16.27 10.82 -17.79
N GLY A 3 -16.00 10.87 -17.51
CA GLY A 3 -15.22 10.87 -17.16
C GLY A 3 -14.78 10.83 -16.47
N PRO A 4 -14.35 10.76 -16.49
CA PRO A 4 -13.73 10.56 -15.66
C PRO A 4 -13.55 10.78 -14.66
N THR A 5 -13.73 10.73 -14.71
CA THR A 5 -13.51 10.97 -13.99
C THR A 5 -13.41 11.36 -13.01
N SER A 6 -13.64 11.46 -13.23
CA SER A 6 -13.21 12.17 -12.15
C SER A 6 -13.43 11.60 -10.82
N GLN A 7 -12.37 11.55 -10.12
CA GLN A 7 -12.30 10.96 -8.83
C GLN A 7 -12.47 12.04 -7.81
N SER A 8 -13.60 12.08 -7.13
CA SER A 8 -13.69 13.00 -6.01
C SER A 8 -12.96 12.43 -4.81
N PRO A 9 -12.38 13.28 -3.95
CA PRO A 9 -11.75 12.80 -2.72
C PRO A 9 -12.73 11.99 -1.89
N GLY A 10 -12.25 10.94 -1.29
CA GLY A 10 -13.07 10.10 -0.44
C GLY A 10 -13.75 8.95 -1.14
N ASN A 11 -13.47 8.74 -2.43
CA ASN A 11 -14.03 7.61 -3.16
C ASN A 11 -13.08 6.43 -3.16
N GLY A 12 -13.55 5.30 -2.63
CA GLY A 12 -12.92 4.03 -2.84
C GLY A 12 -11.64 3.77 -2.04
N LEU A 13 -11.10 2.59 -2.30
CA LEU A 13 -9.88 2.10 -1.67
C LEU A 13 -8.73 2.17 -2.65
N LEU A 14 -7.59 2.69 -2.16
CA LEU A 14 -6.35 2.66 -2.92
C LEU A 14 -5.40 1.69 -2.24
N VAL A 15 -4.89 0.71 -2.98
CA VAL A 15 -3.90 -0.24 -2.48
C VAL A 15 -2.57 0.10 -3.15
N ILE A 16 -1.56 0.40 -2.33
CA ILE A 16 -0.23 0.69 -2.84
C ILE A 16 0.72 -0.40 -2.36
N GLY A 17 1.20 -1.22 -3.29
CA GLY A 17 2.19 -2.24 -2.97
C GLY A 17 3.57 -1.76 -3.41
N TYR A 18 4.52 -1.74 -2.49
CA TYR A 18 5.85 -1.27 -2.83
C TYR A 18 6.93 -2.24 -2.37
N GLY A 19 8.04 -2.25 -3.10
CA GLY A 19 9.15 -3.14 -2.87
C GLY A 19 9.77 -3.55 -4.19
N ASN A 20 10.88 -4.27 -4.11
CA ASN A 20 11.62 -4.69 -5.29
C ASN A 20 11.27 -6.12 -5.67
N PRO A 21 10.54 -6.35 -6.77
CA PRO A 21 10.11 -7.69 -7.16
C PRO A 21 11.27 -8.61 -7.56
N LEU A 22 12.48 -8.08 -7.75
CA LEU A 22 13.66 -8.90 -8.07
C LEU A 22 14.42 -9.33 -6.82
N ARG A 23 13.92 -9.01 -5.63
CA ARG A 23 14.55 -9.40 -4.38
C ARG A 23 13.66 -10.34 -3.58
N CYS A 24 13.13 -11.36 -4.23
CA CYS A 24 12.32 -12.42 -3.63
C CYS A 24 11.19 -11.85 -2.76
N ASP A 25 11.23 -12.06 -1.44
CA ASP A 25 10.13 -11.65 -0.55
C ASP A 25 9.89 -10.14 -0.53
N ASP A 26 10.89 -9.34 -0.88
CA ASP A 26 10.72 -7.89 -0.93
C ASP A 26 9.69 -7.48 -1.97
N GLY A 27 9.41 -8.35 -2.92
CA GLY A 27 8.41 -8.10 -3.95
C GLY A 27 6.98 -8.44 -3.57
N VAL A 28 6.73 -8.84 -2.31
CA VAL A 28 5.38 -9.26 -1.93
C VAL A 28 4.38 -8.11 -2.01
N GLY A 29 4.80 -6.88 -1.67
CA GLY A 29 3.90 -5.73 -1.76
C GLY A 29 3.33 -5.54 -3.15
N PRO A 30 4.19 -5.37 -4.17
CA PRO A 30 3.70 -5.27 -5.56
C PRO A 30 2.87 -6.48 -6.00
N LYS A 31 3.25 -7.70 -5.59
CA LYS A 31 2.49 -8.88 -5.97
C LYS A 31 1.09 -8.88 -5.39
N VAL A 32 0.93 -8.41 -4.15
CA VAL A 32 -0.38 -8.28 -3.53
C VAL A 32 -1.23 -7.29 -4.31
N ALA A 33 -0.67 -6.11 -4.62
CA ALA A 33 -1.41 -5.10 -5.35
C ALA A 33 -1.83 -5.60 -6.73
N GLU A 34 -0.94 -6.31 -7.43
CA GLU A 34 -1.26 -6.87 -8.74
C GLU A 34 -2.39 -7.91 -8.65
N ALA A 35 -2.35 -8.77 -7.63
CA ALA A 35 -3.39 -9.77 -7.45
C ALA A 35 -4.74 -9.11 -7.14
N ILE A 36 -4.74 -8.05 -6.35
CA ILE A 36 -5.98 -7.31 -6.07
C ILE A 36 -6.50 -6.67 -7.36
N ALA A 37 -5.62 -6.12 -8.19
CA ALA A 37 -6.04 -5.53 -9.46
C ALA A 37 -6.76 -6.55 -10.34
N GLU A 38 -6.27 -7.79 -10.36
CA GLU A 38 -6.87 -8.84 -11.18
C GLU A 38 -8.26 -9.25 -10.72
N LEU A 39 -8.60 -8.97 -9.47
CA LEU A 39 -9.93 -9.30 -8.94
C LEU A 39 -11.00 -8.31 -9.40
N ASN A 40 -10.61 -7.18 -9.94
CA ASN A 40 -11.53 -6.14 -10.43
C ASN A 40 -12.61 -5.77 -9.41
N LEU A 41 -12.19 -5.56 -8.16
CA LEU A 41 -13.12 -5.21 -7.10
C LEU A 41 -13.66 -3.80 -7.31
N PRO A 42 -14.98 -3.59 -7.16
CA PRO A 42 -15.55 -2.26 -7.37
C PRO A 42 -14.95 -1.24 -6.40
N GLY A 43 -14.62 -0.06 -6.91
CA GLY A 43 -14.12 1.02 -6.08
C GLY A 43 -12.70 0.83 -5.57
N VAL A 44 -11.96 -0.13 -6.12
CA VAL A 44 -10.59 -0.40 -5.68
C VAL A 44 -9.62 -0.04 -6.81
N ARG A 45 -8.64 0.80 -6.47
CA ARG A 45 -7.51 1.13 -7.37
C ARG A 45 -6.24 0.56 -6.78
N THR A 46 -5.30 0.22 -7.61
CA THR A 46 -4.01 -0.32 -7.17
C THR A 46 -2.87 0.42 -7.82
N LEU A 47 -1.77 0.56 -7.09
CA LEU A 47 -0.52 1.12 -7.60
C LEU A 47 0.61 0.25 -7.11
N THR A 48 1.63 0.11 -7.94
CA THR A 48 2.86 -0.61 -7.55
C THR A 48 4.05 0.29 -7.81
N CYS A 49 5.06 0.19 -6.95
CA CYS A 49 6.30 0.93 -7.13
C CYS A 49 7.41 0.27 -6.33
N HIS A 50 8.65 0.64 -6.63
CA HIS A 50 9.79 0.14 -5.85
C HIS A 50 9.87 0.84 -4.51
N GLN A 51 9.68 2.15 -4.50
CA GLN A 51 9.71 2.97 -3.30
C GLN A 51 8.62 4.02 -3.39
N LEU A 52 8.10 4.40 -2.23
CA LEU A 52 7.14 5.49 -2.18
C LEU A 52 7.84 6.80 -2.57
N SER A 53 7.16 7.65 -3.30
CA SER A 53 7.70 8.94 -3.70
C SER A 53 6.58 9.98 -3.65
N PRO A 54 6.95 11.28 -3.64
CA PRO A 54 5.96 12.35 -3.46
C PRO A 54 4.82 12.35 -4.46
N GLU A 55 5.05 11.82 -5.65
CA GLU A 55 4.01 11.81 -6.69
C GLU A 55 2.79 11.00 -6.30
N TYR A 56 2.93 10.07 -5.35
CA TYR A 56 1.80 9.25 -4.92
C TYR A 56 0.88 9.96 -3.92
N ALA A 57 1.28 11.14 -3.45
CA ALA A 57 0.45 11.89 -2.50
C ALA A 57 -0.88 12.30 -3.10
N GLU A 58 -0.90 12.62 -4.39
CA GLU A 58 -2.13 13.04 -5.04
C GLU A 58 -3.18 11.92 -5.09
N PRO A 59 -2.87 10.73 -5.63
CA PRO A 59 -3.86 9.64 -5.60
C PRO A 59 -4.25 9.23 -4.17
N ILE A 60 -3.31 9.34 -3.21
CA ILE A 60 -3.63 9.06 -1.82
C ILE A 60 -4.70 10.03 -1.33
N ALA A 61 -4.54 11.32 -1.62
CA ALA A 61 -5.48 12.33 -1.17
C ALA A 61 -6.86 12.16 -1.81
N GLN A 62 -6.93 11.51 -2.96
CA GLN A 62 -8.20 11.28 -3.66
C GLN A 62 -8.94 10.05 -3.14
N ALA A 63 -8.30 9.22 -2.34
CA ALA A 63 -8.92 7.99 -1.86
C ALA A 63 -9.71 8.21 -0.59
N ARG A 64 -10.69 7.36 -0.35
CA ARG A 64 -11.40 7.32 0.91
C ARG A 64 -10.60 6.54 1.94
N MET A 65 -9.91 5.49 1.50
CA MET A 65 -9.08 4.66 2.35
C MET A 65 -7.86 4.24 1.54
N VAL A 66 -6.70 4.16 2.18
CA VAL A 66 -5.48 3.68 1.54
C VAL A 66 -4.87 2.56 2.37
N VAL A 67 -4.37 1.53 1.70
CA VAL A 67 -3.61 0.45 2.33
C VAL A 67 -2.23 0.41 1.68
N PHE A 68 -1.20 0.54 2.52
CA PHE A 68 0.19 0.38 2.08
C PHE A 68 0.60 -1.06 2.36
N VAL A 69 1.11 -1.77 1.37
CA VAL A 69 1.52 -3.17 1.50
C VAL A 69 3.02 -3.26 1.34
N ASP A 70 3.66 -3.81 2.35
CA ASP A 70 5.12 -3.82 2.46
C ASP A 70 5.60 -5.15 3.02
N ALA A 71 6.80 -5.55 2.61
CA ALA A 71 7.49 -6.69 3.20
C ALA A 71 8.14 -6.24 4.52
N ALA A 72 8.07 -7.07 5.53
CA ALA A 72 8.65 -6.73 6.83
C ALA A 72 9.66 -7.80 7.23
N VAL A 73 10.94 -7.43 7.28
CA VAL A 73 11.99 -8.28 7.84
C VAL A 73 12.06 -8.00 9.32
N ASP A 74 12.60 -8.94 10.09
CA ASP A 74 12.74 -8.80 11.54
C ASP A 74 11.44 -8.45 12.23
N ALA A 75 10.33 -8.88 11.67
CA ALA A 75 8.99 -8.59 12.17
C ALA A 75 8.34 -9.87 12.68
N PRO A 76 7.19 -9.77 13.36
CA PRO A 76 6.43 -10.95 13.73
C PRO A 76 6.17 -11.83 12.51
N LYS A 77 6.03 -13.13 12.75
CA LYS A 77 5.82 -14.09 11.66
C LYS A 77 4.47 -13.98 11.00
N ASP A 78 3.57 -13.21 11.57
CA ASP A 78 2.22 -13.04 11.05
C ASP A 78 2.07 -11.74 10.30
N VAL A 79 1.14 -11.71 9.36
CA VAL A 79 0.73 -10.49 8.71
C VAL A 79 0.18 -9.52 9.75
N GLN A 80 0.61 -8.27 9.68
CA GLN A 80 0.13 -7.23 10.58
C GLN A 80 -0.64 -6.19 9.78
N LEU A 81 -1.81 -5.82 10.28
CA LEU A 81 -2.58 -4.73 9.70
C LEU A 81 -2.76 -3.67 10.78
N ARG A 82 -2.12 -2.52 10.58
CA ARG A 82 -2.11 -1.46 11.59
C ARG A 82 -2.62 -0.16 11.02
N LYS A 83 -3.43 0.53 11.80
CA LYS A 83 -3.92 1.82 11.38
C LYS A 83 -2.80 2.85 11.47
N LEU A 84 -2.76 3.75 10.49
CA LEU A 84 -1.73 4.77 10.41
C LEU A 84 -2.33 6.16 10.58
N GLU A 85 -1.56 7.03 11.24
CA GLU A 85 -1.85 8.45 11.29
C GLU A 85 -0.76 9.19 10.52
N PRO A 86 -1.06 10.35 9.94
CA PRO A 86 -0.03 11.09 9.22
C PRO A 86 1.08 11.55 10.15
N GLY A 87 2.28 11.63 9.61
CA GLY A 87 3.40 12.21 10.33
C GLY A 87 3.17 13.67 10.60
N LYS A 88 3.98 14.25 11.49
CA LYS A 88 3.82 15.65 11.90
C LYS A 88 4.10 16.61 10.76
N SER A 89 5.04 16.28 9.89
CA SER A 89 5.48 17.17 8.83
C SER A 89 5.86 16.39 7.60
N SER A 90 5.51 16.93 6.44
CA SER A 90 5.92 16.37 5.16
C SER A 90 7.33 16.78 4.75
N GLN A 91 7.98 17.64 5.54
CA GLN A 91 9.29 18.18 5.19
C GLN A 91 10.40 17.14 5.21
N LEU A 92 10.17 16.00 5.84
CA LEU A 92 11.17 14.95 5.92
C LEU A 92 11.15 13.98 4.76
N MET A 93 10.33 14.25 3.75
CA MET A 93 10.24 13.37 2.57
C MET A 93 11.58 13.11 1.91
N ALA A 94 12.48 14.09 1.95
CA ALA A 94 13.78 13.93 1.30
C ALA A 94 14.59 12.79 1.89
N HIS A 95 14.31 12.41 3.13
CA HIS A 95 15.11 11.44 3.85
C HIS A 95 14.37 10.14 4.15
N SER A 96 13.06 10.15 4.06
CA SER A 96 12.29 8.99 4.46
C SER A 96 10.96 8.99 3.75
N ALA A 97 10.84 8.11 2.77
CA ALA A 97 9.60 7.95 2.05
C ALA A 97 8.80 6.82 2.68
N ASP A 98 8.27 7.05 3.88
CA ASP A 98 7.45 6.05 4.53
C ASP A 98 5.97 6.44 4.44
N PRO A 99 5.06 5.50 4.75
CA PRO A 99 3.63 5.77 4.61
C PRO A 99 3.14 6.97 5.40
N ARG A 100 3.67 7.21 6.61
CA ARG A 100 3.22 8.34 7.42
C ARG A 100 3.60 9.67 6.79
N THR A 101 4.80 9.72 6.20
CA THR A 101 5.24 10.91 5.50
C THR A 101 4.39 11.16 4.28
N MET A 102 4.01 10.09 3.57
CA MET A 102 3.12 10.21 2.41
C MET A 102 1.76 10.75 2.81
N LEU A 103 1.24 10.30 3.96
CA LEU A 103 -0.05 10.80 4.46
C LEU A 103 0.05 12.27 4.84
N ALA A 104 1.17 12.68 5.46
CA ALA A 104 1.38 14.07 5.80
C ALA A 104 1.44 14.94 4.55
N LEU A 105 2.10 14.44 3.50
CA LEU A 105 2.20 15.17 2.24
C LEU A 105 0.81 15.32 1.59
N ALA A 106 0.02 14.25 1.60
CA ALA A 106 -1.33 14.31 1.06
C ALA A 106 -2.16 15.36 1.79
N ARG A 107 -2.08 15.39 3.12
CA ARG A 107 -2.78 16.37 3.93
C ARG A 107 -2.30 17.78 3.65
N ASP A 108 -0.97 17.98 3.64
CA ASP A 108 -0.40 19.33 3.59
C ASP A 108 -0.49 19.96 2.21
N VAL A 109 -0.37 19.17 1.15
CA VAL A 109 -0.35 19.68 -0.22
C VAL A 109 -1.73 19.59 -0.87
N PHE A 110 -2.46 18.50 -0.64
CA PHE A 110 -3.72 18.25 -1.33
C PHE A 110 -4.95 18.37 -0.42
N GLY A 111 -4.75 18.66 0.86
CA GLY A 111 -5.83 19.01 1.76
C GLY A 111 -6.64 17.85 2.31
N HIS A 112 -6.23 16.61 2.08
CA HIS A 112 -7.00 15.46 2.55
C HIS A 112 -6.09 14.30 2.92
N CYS A 113 -6.34 13.72 4.09
CA CYS A 113 -5.66 12.51 4.52
C CYS A 113 -6.72 11.42 4.72
N PRO A 114 -6.71 10.37 3.90
CA PRO A 114 -7.71 9.30 4.04
C PRO A 114 -7.46 8.44 5.26
N GLU A 115 -8.44 7.62 5.60
CA GLU A 115 -8.21 6.53 6.55
C GLU A 115 -7.11 5.66 5.96
N ALA A 116 -6.10 5.30 6.76
CA ALA A 116 -4.91 4.64 6.24
C ALA A 116 -4.52 3.44 7.07
N TRP A 117 -4.06 2.41 6.40
CA TRP A 117 -3.62 1.16 7.01
C TRP A 117 -2.27 0.75 6.45
N TRP A 118 -1.45 0.15 7.28
CA TRP A 118 -0.16 -0.42 6.89
C TRP A 118 -0.27 -1.92 7.05
N LEU A 119 -0.21 -2.65 5.94
CA LEU A 119 -0.26 -4.09 5.93
C LEU A 119 1.15 -4.60 5.65
N THR A 120 1.75 -5.27 6.63
CA THR A 120 3.10 -5.80 6.49
C THR A 120 3.05 -7.31 6.43
N VAL A 121 3.80 -7.87 5.48
CA VAL A 121 3.86 -9.31 5.24
C VAL A 121 5.24 -9.79 5.65
N PRO A 122 5.34 -10.87 6.46
CA PRO A 122 6.65 -11.36 6.88
C PRO A 122 7.53 -11.71 5.68
N ALA A 123 8.79 -11.32 5.74
CA ALA A 123 9.76 -11.56 4.67
C ALA A 123 11.04 -12.11 5.28
N VAL A 124 11.56 -13.17 4.68
CA VAL A 124 12.79 -13.80 5.18
C VAL A 124 13.83 -14.02 4.08
N LYS A 125 13.41 -14.10 2.82
CA LYS A 125 14.31 -14.37 1.72
C LYS A 125 14.44 -13.11 0.86
N LEU A 126 15.63 -12.50 0.86
CA LEU A 126 15.84 -11.22 0.18
C LEU A 126 16.92 -11.28 -0.90
N GLY A 127 17.38 -12.47 -1.26
CA GLY A 127 18.35 -12.61 -2.33
C GLY A 127 17.76 -12.26 -3.68
N PHE A 128 18.60 -12.25 -4.69
CA PHE A 128 18.14 -11.97 -6.06
C PHE A 128 17.19 -13.06 -6.53
N GLY A 129 16.07 -12.68 -7.09
CA GLY A 129 15.09 -13.62 -7.64
C GLY A 129 13.68 -13.12 -7.47
N GLU A 130 12.72 -13.87 -7.99
CA GLU A 130 11.32 -13.48 -7.98
C GLU A 130 10.44 -14.38 -7.12
N ASP A 131 11.00 -15.42 -6.51
CA ASP A 131 10.21 -16.40 -5.75
C ASP A 131 9.97 -15.93 -4.33
N LEU A 132 8.76 -16.15 -3.84
CA LEU A 132 8.42 -15.91 -2.45
C LEU A 132 8.75 -17.16 -1.62
N SER A 133 9.29 -16.92 -0.42
CA SER A 133 9.48 -18.02 0.54
C SER A 133 8.12 -18.53 1.01
N PRO A 134 8.06 -19.74 1.58
CA PRO A 134 6.78 -20.27 2.05
C PRO A 134 6.06 -19.37 3.06
N VAL A 135 6.79 -18.78 4.01
CA VAL A 135 6.15 -17.91 5.01
C VAL A 135 5.57 -16.67 4.35
N THR A 136 6.27 -16.11 3.38
CA THR A 136 5.79 -14.92 2.67
C THR A 136 4.62 -15.27 1.76
N ARG A 137 4.66 -16.45 1.15
CA ARG A 137 3.56 -16.90 0.31
C ARG A 137 2.28 -17.07 1.12
N ASP A 138 2.38 -17.63 2.33
CA ASP A 138 1.23 -17.73 3.22
C ASP A 138 0.72 -16.34 3.60
N GLY A 139 1.64 -15.43 3.89
CA GLY A 139 1.28 -14.05 4.22
C GLY A 139 0.63 -13.32 3.06
N PHE A 140 1.06 -13.62 1.84
CA PHE A 140 0.44 -13.06 0.64
C PHE A 140 -1.06 -13.39 0.61
N GLU A 141 -1.42 -14.65 0.88
CA GLU A 141 -2.81 -15.07 0.87
C GLU A 141 -3.60 -14.37 1.97
N VAL A 142 -3.03 -14.27 3.16
CA VAL A 142 -3.68 -13.56 4.27
C VAL A 142 -3.88 -12.08 3.91
N ALA A 143 -2.88 -11.47 3.27
CA ALA A 143 -2.98 -10.07 2.87
C ALA A 143 -4.13 -9.85 1.89
N LEU A 144 -4.31 -10.74 0.93
CA LEU A 144 -5.42 -10.62 -0.03
C LEU A 144 -6.76 -10.64 0.70
N GLU A 145 -6.91 -11.56 1.66
CA GLU A 145 -8.15 -11.65 2.43
C GLU A 145 -8.42 -10.38 3.22
N GLN A 146 -7.40 -9.83 3.85
CA GLN A 146 -7.57 -8.62 4.65
C GLN A 146 -7.94 -7.41 3.79
N ILE A 147 -7.33 -7.30 2.63
CA ILE A 147 -7.66 -6.21 1.71
C ILE A 147 -9.10 -6.36 1.19
N ARG A 148 -9.52 -7.59 0.88
CA ARG A 148 -10.90 -7.81 0.44
C ARG A 148 -11.88 -7.41 1.52
N THR A 149 -11.58 -7.69 2.78
CA THR A 149 -12.42 -7.27 3.89
C THR A 149 -12.50 -5.75 3.97
N LEU A 150 -11.36 -5.07 3.84
CA LEU A 150 -11.35 -3.61 3.86
C LEU A 150 -12.12 -3.04 2.66
N ALA A 151 -12.00 -3.66 1.49
CA ALA A 151 -12.70 -3.20 0.30
C ALA A 151 -14.21 -3.24 0.50
N GLY A 152 -14.71 -4.17 1.28
CA GLY A 152 -16.13 -4.27 1.57
C GLY A 152 -16.65 -3.15 2.46
N ARG A 153 -15.76 -2.34 3.04
CA ARG A 153 -16.13 -1.26 3.94
C ARG A 153 -16.18 0.12 3.26
N VAL A 154 -15.81 0.19 2.01
CA VAL A 154 -15.77 1.46 1.28
C VAL A 154 -16.89 1.58 0.26
#